data_2a217f23b60bcf4f41b2bde5fb366f41
#
_entry.id   2a217f23b60bcf4f41b2bde5fb366f41
#
_cell.length_a   1.000
_cell.length_b   1.000
_cell.length_c   1.000
_cell.angle_alpha   90.00
_cell.angle_beta   90.00
_cell.angle_gamma   90.00
#
_symmetry.space_group_name_H-M   'P 1'
#
loop_
_entity.id
_entity.type
_entity.pdbx_description
1 polymer ?
#
loop_
_entity_poly.entity_id
_entity_poly.type
_entity_poly.pdbx_seq_one_letter_code
_entity_poly.pdbx_strand_id
1 'polypeptide(L)'
;MENEICSLCGGPAKLVEELSTLKMGTRSVTFMDRFYRCGQCDETFFLRGMMDDSLRRATSVIRAEDGLLAPDEIIGLRKKYGLTQAQLERLIGAGEKTVVRWERGSVAQNKTADTLLRVLLDHPEVVAALKRQNGLAKPARRRSPAAAAPKAKGASAARK
;
A
#
# COMPACT_ATOMS: atom_id res chain seq x y z
N MET A 1 18.38 -7.03 27.41
CA MET A 1 19.31 -6.58 26.35
C MET A 1 19.80 -7.84 25.66
N GLU A 2 19.31 -8.12 24.45
CA GLU A 2 19.71 -9.30 23.68
C GLU A 2 21.14 -9.08 23.20
N ASN A 3 22.07 -9.86 23.74
CA ASN A 3 23.44 -9.90 23.25
C ASN A 3 23.50 -10.94 22.13
N GLU A 4 23.68 -10.46 20.91
CA GLU A 4 23.93 -11.32 19.75
C GLU A 4 25.42 -11.67 19.67
N ILE A 5 25.75 -12.72 18.93
CA ILE A 5 27.13 -13.17 18.72
C ILE A 5 27.57 -12.79 17.31
N CYS A 6 28.71 -12.13 17.22
CA CYS A 6 29.31 -11.76 15.93
C CYS A 6 29.72 -13.02 15.15
N SER A 7 29.26 -13.14 13.91
CA SER A 7 29.58 -14.27 13.03
C SER A 7 31.05 -14.31 12.58
N LEU A 8 31.78 -13.17 12.64
CA LEU A 8 33.19 -13.11 12.24
C LEU A 8 34.16 -13.52 13.33
N CYS A 9 33.97 -13.03 14.56
CA CYS A 9 34.95 -13.24 15.63
C CYS A 9 34.40 -13.98 16.85
N GLY A 10 33.10 -14.28 16.91
CA GLY A 10 32.46 -14.91 18.06
C GLY A 10 32.25 -13.98 19.27
N GLY A 11 32.63 -12.73 19.18
CA GLY A 11 32.49 -11.74 20.25
C GLY A 11 31.05 -11.25 20.45
N PRO A 12 30.77 -10.65 21.63
CA PRO A 12 29.45 -10.12 21.93
C PRO A 12 29.16 -8.87 21.09
N ALA A 13 27.97 -8.81 20.46
CA ALA A 13 27.49 -7.67 19.72
C ALA A 13 26.29 -7.04 20.43
N LYS A 14 26.19 -5.71 20.35
CA LYS A 14 25.12 -4.92 20.96
C LYS A 14 24.32 -4.21 19.88
N LEU A 15 23.00 -4.10 20.10
CA LEU A 15 22.15 -3.27 19.29
C LEU A 15 22.52 -1.80 19.51
N VAL A 16 22.80 -1.09 18.42
CA VAL A 16 23.09 0.34 18.42
C VAL A 16 22.10 1.08 17.52
N GLU A 17 21.86 2.34 17.82
CA GLU A 17 21.01 3.24 17.06
C GLU A 17 21.84 4.48 16.72
N GLU A 18 22.14 4.68 15.45
CA GLU A 18 23.03 5.74 14.98
C GLU A 18 22.54 6.32 13.65
N LEU A 19 23.01 7.53 13.35
CA LEU A 19 22.78 8.14 12.04
C LEU A 19 23.50 7.35 10.95
N SER A 20 22.73 6.85 10.00
CA SER A 20 23.22 6.15 8.83
C SER A 20 22.81 6.88 7.57
N THR A 21 23.66 6.83 6.54
CA THR A 21 23.35 7.40 5.24
C THR A 21 23.23 6.28 4.22
N LEU A 22 22.06 6.20 3.58
CA LEU A 22 21.79 5.21 2.53
C LEU A 22 21.62 5.90 1.18
N LYS A 23 22.32 5.40 0.16
CA LYS A 23 22.14 5.85 -1.23
C LYS A 23 20.97 5.10 -1.87
N MET A 24 19.93 5.85 -2.26
CA MET A 24 18.75 5.32 -2.93
C MET A 24 18.60 5.94 -4.32
N GLY A 25 19.10 5.25 -5.34
CA GLY A 25 19.22 5.78 -6.70
C GLY A 25 20.22 6.93 -6.76
N THR A 26 19.78 8.12 -7.17
CA THR A 26 20.61 9.34 -7.24
C THR A 26 20.63 10.14 -5.94
N ARG A 27 19.83 9.75 -4.95
CA ARG A 27 19.61 10.48 -3.69
C ARG A 27 20.33 9.80 -2.53
N SER A 28 20.89 10.57 -1.61
CA SER A 28 21.41 10.08 -0.33
C SER A 28 20.46 10.53 0.78
N VAL A 29 20.10 9.61 1.66
CA VAL A 29 19.16 9.82 2.76
C VAL A 29 19.84 9.49 4.07
N THR A 30 19.80 10.42 5.03
CA THR A 30 20.34 10.22 6.38
C THR A 30 19.18 10.01 7.36
N PHE A 31 19.25 8.96 8.14
CA PHE A 31 18.20 8.57 9.08
C PHE A 31 18.78 7.82 10.28
N MET A 32 18.02 7.74 11.38
CA MET A 32 18.39 6.90 12.54
C MET A 32 18.18 5.44 12.17
N ASP A 33 19.25 4.66 12.16
CA ASP A 33 19.21 3.24 11.86
C ASP A 33 19.57 2.37 13.07
N ARG A 34 19.16 1.10 13.03
CA ARG A 34 19.40 0.11 14.08
C ARG A 34 20.11 -1.08 13.49
N PHE A 35 21.25 -1.40 14.05
CA PHE A 35 22.07 -2.56 13.67
C PHE A 35 22.88 -3.06 14.86
N TYR A 36 23.43 -4.25 14.75
CA TYR A 36 24.33 -4.78 15.75
C TYR A 36 25.76 -4.39 15.43
N ARG A 37 26.50 -3.99 16.47
CA ARG A 37 27.95 -3.74 16.41
C ARG A 37 28.67 -4.66 17.37
N CYS A 38 29.69 -5.37 16.87
CA CYS A 38 30.54 -6.23 17.68
C CYS A 38 31.46 -5.41 18.58
N GLY A 39 31.55 -5.77 19.85
CA GLY A 39 32.45 -5.10 20.82
C GLY A 39 33.91 -5.50 20.69
N GLN A 40 34.25 -6.49 19.84
CA GLN A 40 35.64 -6.97 19.68
C GLN A 40 36.26 -6.59 18.34
N CYS A 41 35.51 -6.65 17.24
CA CYS A 41 36.03 -6.39 15.89
C CYS A 41 35.34 -5.25 15.15
N ASP A 42 34.45 -4.51 15.82
CA ASP A 42 33.65 -3.40 15.28
C ASP A 42 32.78 -3.73 14.07
N GLU A 43 32.67 -5.02 13.69
CA GLU A 43 31.81 -5.46 12.60
C GLU A 43 30.36 -5.07 12.89
N THR A 44 29.67 -4.58 11.85
CA THR A 44 28.26 -4.21 11.92
C THR A 44 27.44 -5.17 11.07
N PHE A 45 26.29 -5.61 11.59
CA PHE A 45 25.41 -6.53 10.87
C PHE A 45 23.93 -6.34 11.25
N PHE A 46 23.07 -6.81 10.35
CA PHE A 46 21.64 -6.84 10.56
C PHE A 46 21.17 -8.27 10.78
N LEU A 47 20.27 -8.46 11.72
CA LEU A 47 19.52 -9.70 11.82
C LEU A 47 18.38 -9.74 10.81
N ARG A 48 17.77 -10.92 10.68
CA ARG A 48 16.65 -11.14 9.73
C ARG A 48 15.53 -10.11 9.94
N GLY A 49 15.16 -9.42 8.89
CA GLY A 49 14.11 -8.40 8.89
C GLY A 49 14.57 -6.99 9.24
N MET A 50 15.72 -6.81 9.88
CA MET A 50 16.22 -5.47 10.24
C MET A 50 16.57 -4.63 9.02
N MET A 51 17.05 -5.26 7.93
CA MET A 51 17.31 -4.55 6.67
C MET A 51 16.02 -3.97 6.06
N ASP A 52 14.92 -4.72 6.12
CA ASP A 52 13.61 -4.22 5.67
C ASP A 52 13.13 -3.06 6.53
N ASP A 53 13.39 -3.09 7.84
CA ASP A 53 13.07 -1.99 8.75
C ASP A 53 13.93 -0.76 8.48
N SER A 54 15.22 -0.95 8.22
CA SER A 54 16.15 0.10 7.81
C SER A 54 15.66 0.81 6.53
N LEU A 55 15.30 0.04 5.49
CA LEU A 55 14.73 0.57 4.25
C LEU A 55 13.42 1.34 4.49
N ARG A 56 12.56 0.85 5.38
CA ARG A 56 11.31 1.56 5.75
C ARG A 56 11.60 2.90 6.41
N ARG A 57 12.58 2.98 7.31
CA ARG A 57 13.01 4.24 7.96
C ARG A 57 13.56 5.22 6.93
N ALA A 58 14.50 4.80 6.09
CA ALA A 58 15.04 5.62 5.02
C ALA A 58 13.94 6.15 4.08
N THR A 59 13.01 5.28 3.67
CA THR A 59 11.90 5.65 2.78
C THR A 59 10.91 6.59 3.47
N SER A 60 10.73 6.48 4.79
CA SER A 60 9.89 7.39 5.58
C SER A 60 10.43 8.82 5.57
N VAL A 61 11.75 8.98 5.65
CA VAL A 61 12.40 10.30 5.52
C VAL A 61 12.12 10.91 4.13
N ILE A 62 12.30 10.14 3.06
CA ILE A 62 11.99 10.60 1.70
C ILE A 62 10.53 11.05 1.57
N ARG A 63 9.58 10.28 2.12
CA ARG A 63 8.17 10.66 2.08
C ARG A 63 7.90 11.97 2.79
N ALA A 64 8.50 12.17 3.96
CA ALA A 64 8.34 13.39 4.72
C ALA A 64 8.91 14.60 3.98
N GLU A 65 10.11 14.49 3.42
CA GLU A 65 10.78 15.56 2.67
C GLU A 65 10.01 15.93 1.39
N ASP A 66 9.48 14.94 0.67
CA ASP A 66 8.77 15.16 -0.59
C ASP A 66 7.26 15.40 -0.39
N GLY A 67 6.76 15.35 0.84
CA GLY A 67 5.34 15.52 1.15
C GLY A 67 4.45 14.49 0.48
N LEU A 68 4.90 13.21 0.42
CA LEU A 68 4.17 12.13 -0.21
C LEU A 68 3.19 11.46 0.77
N LEU A 69 2.17 10.81 0.23
CA LEU A 69 1.22 10.02 1.02
C LEU A 69 1.93 8.92 1.81
N ALA A 70 1.50 8.75 3.05
CA ALA A 70 1.96 7.65 3.89
C ALA A 70 1.39 6.29 3.42
N PRO A 71 2.03 5.16 3.77
CA PRO A 71 1.53 3.83 3.43
C PRO A 71 0.08 3.60 3.84
N ASP A 72 -0.30 4.06 5.04
CA ASP A 72 -1.66 3.89 5.57
C ASP A 72 -2.71 4.70 4.79
N GLU A 73 -2.35 5.86 4.26
CA GLU A 73 -3.23 6.66 3.41
C GLU A 73 -3.49 5.96 2.07
N ILE A 74 -2.46 5.32 1.49
CA ILE A 74 -2.60 4.50 0.27
C ILE A 74 -3.49 3.27 0.54
N ILE A 75 -3.29 2.59 1.67
CA ILE A 75 -4.14 1.48 2.12
C ILE A 75 -5.59 1.96 2.31
N GLY A 76 -5.77 3.13 2.94
CA GLY A 76 -7.07 3.74 3.18
C GLY A 76 -7.82 4.02 1.88
N LEU A 77 -7.14 4.65 0.91
CA LEU A 77 -7.68 4.89 -0.44
C LEU A 77 -8.13 3.58 -1.10
N ARG A 78 -7.27 2.59 -1.12
CA ARG A 78 -7.58 1.31 -1.74
C ARG A 78 -8.80 0.64 -1.11
N LYS A 79 -8.85 0.62 0.23
CA LYS A 79 -9.98 0.04 1.00
C LYS A 79 -11.26 0.83 0.80
N LYS A 80 -11.22 2.17 0.78
CA LYS A 80 -12.35 3.07 0.51
C LYS A 80 -13.07 2.67 -0.78
N TYR A 81 -12.33 2.28 -1.81
CA TYR A 81 -12.89 1.90 -3.10
C TYR A 81 -13.07 0.38 -3.30
N GLY A 82 -12.82 -0.44 -2.28
CA GLY A 82 -12.95 -1.90 -2.31
C GLY A 82 -12.04 -2.56 -3.35
N LEU A 83 -10.82 -2.03 -3.52
CA LEU A 83 -9.83 -2.54 -4.47
C LEU A 83 -8.84 -3.47 -3.78
N THR A 84 -8.39 -4.51 -4.49
CA THR A 84 -7.18 -5.24 -4.14
C THR A 84 -5.95 -4.44 -4.56
N GLN A 85 -4.76 -4.80 -4.08
CA GLN A 85 -3.51 -4.18 -4.49
C GLN A 85 -3.30 -4.25 -6.00
N ALA A 86 -3.47 -5.44 -6.59
CA ALA A 86 -3.38 -5.63 -8.04
C ALA A 86 -4.43 -4.83 -8.83
N GLN A 87 -5.63 -4.64 -8.28
CA GLN A 87 -6.65 -3.81 -8.92
C GLN A 87 -6.29 -2.32 -8.88
N LEU A 88 -5.69 -1.84 -7.79
CA LEU A 88 -5.19 -0.47 -7.72
C LEU A 88 -4.03 -0.27 -8.70
N GLU A 89 -3.08 -1.20 -8.75
CA GLU A 89 -1.97 -1.20 -9.72
C GLU A 89 -2.51 -1.06 -11.16
N ARG A 90 -3.46 -1.90 -11.52
CA ARG A 90 -4.09 -1.87 -12.84
C ARG A 90 -4.85 -0.57 -13.11
N LEU A 91 -5.52 -0.03 -12.09
CA LEU A 91 -6.32 1.20 -12.21
C LEU A 91 -5.45 2.42 -12.49
N ILE A 92 -4.25 2.50 -11.89
CA ILE A 92 -3.33 3.64 -12.03
C ILE A 92 -2.21 3.39 -13.05
N GLY A 93 -2.18 2.22 -13.70
CA GLY A 93 -1.14 1.85 -14.65
C GLY A 93 0.23 1.59 -14.00
N ALA A 94 0.26 1.21 -12.73
CA ALA A 94 1.50 0.84 -12.04
C ALA A 94 1.90 -0.61 -12.36
N GLY A 95 3.20 -0.88 -12.31
CA GLY A 95 3.72 -2.24 -12.47
C GLY A 95 3.33 -3.16 -11.31
N GLU A 96 3.46 -4.48 -11.55
CA GLU A 96 3.14 -5.50 -10.53
C GLU A 96 3.93 -5.30 -9.23
N LYS A 97 3.29 -5.55 -8.11
CA LYS A 97 3.83 -5.44 -6.73
C LYS A 97 4.29 -4.01 -6.35
N THR A 98 3.98 -3.00 -7.17
CA THR A 98 4.34 -1.61 -6.87
C THR A 98 3.54 -1.07 -5.70
N VAL A 99 2.21 -1.25 -5.70
CA VAL A 99 1.34 -0.85 -4.58
C VAL A 99 1.69 -1.64 -3.32
N VAL A 100 2.02 -2.93 -3.45
CA VAL A 100 2.48 -3.76 -2.31
C VAL A 100 3.69 -3.14 -1.62
N ARG A 101 4.68 -2.67 -2.40
CA ARG A 101 5.90 -2.03 -1.85
C ARG A 101 5.60 -0.68 -1.21
N TRP A 102 4.69 0.11 -1.80
CA TRP A 102 4.26 1.39 -1.22
C TRP A 102 3.54 1.18 0.11
N GLU A 103 2.60 0.24 0.17
CA GLU A 103 1.85 -0.09 1.38
C GLU A 103 2.72 -0.71 2.48
N ARG A 104 3.79 -1.43 2.11
CA ARG A 104 4.79 -1.93 3.07
C ARG A 104 5.77 -0.86 3.54
N GLY A 105 5.80 0.28 2.87
CA GLY A 105 6.72 1.36 3.19
C GLY A 105 8.15 1.16 2.69
N SER A 106 8.46 0.07 1.97
CA SER A 106 9.81 -0.24 1.51
C SER A 106 10.26 0.59 0.31
N VAL A 107 9.33 1.19 -0.43
CA VAL A 107 9.59 2.09 -1.57
C VAL A 107 8.61 3.26 -1.48
N ALA A 108 9.09 4.49 -1.72
CA ALA A 108 8.23 5.64 -1.86
C ALA A 108 7.63 5.68 -3.28
N GLN A 109 6.40 6.16 -3.40
CA GLN A 109 5.80 6.49 -4.68
C GLN A 109 6.51 7.72 -5.28
N ASN A 110 6.60 7.78 -6.60
CA ASN A 110 7.05 9.00 -7.26
C ASN A 110 5.98 10.09 -7.21
N LYS A 111 6.38 11.34 -7.46
CA LYS A 111 5.48 12.49 -7.37
C LYS A 111 4.26 12.40 -8.29
N THR A 112 4.42 11.84 -9.49
CA THR A 112 3.31 11.65 -10.44
C THR A 112 2.27 10.68 -9.88
N ALA A 113 2.71 9.53 -9.36
CA ALA A 113 1.81 8.57 -8.74
C ALA A 113 1.14 9.14 -7.50
N ASP A 114 1.87 9.87 -6.65
CA ASP A 114 1.32 10.54 -5.48
C ASP A 114 0.23 11.54 -5.86
N THR A 115 0.48 12.37 -6.87
CA THR A 115 -0.51 13.33 -7.37
C THR A 115 -1.77 12.62 -7.86
N LEU A 116 -1.62 11.53 -8.62
CA LEU A 116 -2.76 10.74 -9.08
C LEU A 116 -3.54 10.13 -7.90
N LEU A 117 -2.84 9.55 -6.92
CA LEU A 117 -3.50 8.98 -5.74
C LEU A 117 -4.30 10.03 -4.97
N ARG A 118 -3.79 11.26 -4.84
CA ARG A 118 -4.52 12.39 -4.20
C ARG A 118 -5.77 12.77 -4.99
N VAL A 119 -5.67 12.85 -6.31
CA VAL A 119 -6.84 13.09 -7.16
C VAL A 119 -7.90 12.00 -6.96
N LEU A 120 -7.50 10.73 -6.85
CA LEU A 120 -8.43 9.63 -6.59
C LEU A 120 -9.06 9.68 -5.19
N LEU A 121 -8.38 10.27 -4.20
CA LEU A 121 -8.94 10.47 -2.85
C LEU A 121 -10.10 11.46 -2.88
N ASP A 122 -9.95 12.55 -3.64
CA ASP A 122 -10.88 13.68 -3.65
C ASP A 122 -11.98 13.54 -4.72
N HIS A 123 -11.76 12.71 -5.75
CA HIS A 123 -12.62 12.58 -6.94
C HIS A 123 -13.14 11.15 -7.15
N PRO A 124 -14.18 10.71 -6.44
CA PRO A 124 -14.78 9.37 -6.61
C PRO A 124 -15.25 9.07 -8.02
N GLU A 125 -15.69 10.10 -8.76
CA GLU A 125 -16.15 9.99 -10.15
C GLU A 125 -15.03 9.57 -11.10
N VAL A 126 -13.78 10.03 -10.84
CA VAL A 126 -12.59 9.61 -11.59
C VAL A 126 -12.30 8.13 -11.34
N VAL A 127 -12.39 7.69 -10.08
CA VAL A 127 -12.24 6.27 -9.75
C VAL A 127 -13.28 5.41 -10.47
N ALA A 128 -14.55 5.85 -10.50
CA ALA A 128 -15.61 5.14 -11.19
C ALA A 128 -15.36 5.06 -12.71
N ALA A 129 -14.87 6.15 -13.32
CA ALA A 129 -14.49 6.18 -14.73
C ALA A 129 -13.34 5.20 -15.03
N LEU A 130 -12.27 5.26 -14.24
CA LEU A 130 -11.11 4.36 -14.40
C LEU A 130 -11.49 2.90 -14.17
N LYS A 131 -12.39 2.59 -13.21
CA LYS A 131 -12.90 1.22 -13.01
C LYS A 131 -13.63 0.70 -14.25
N ARG A 132 -14.45 1.53 -14.91
CA ARG A 132 -15.13 1.16 -16.16
C ARG A 132 -14.12 0.88 -17.27
N GLN A 133 -13.18 1.81 -17.47
CA GLN A 133 -12.14 1.71 -18.49
C GLN A 133 -11.27 0.44 -18.34
N ASN A 134 -10.97 0.05 -17.10
CA ASN A 134 -10.13 -1.10 -16.80
C ASN A 134 -10.92 -2.41 -16.59
N GLY A 135 -12.24 -2.42 -16.84
CA GLY A 135 -13.08 -3.61 -16.64
C GLY A 135 -13.18 -4.07 -15.16
N LEU A 136 -12.99 -3.15 -14.20
CA LEU A 136 -13.09 -3.40 -12.77
C LEU A 136 -14.45 -2.98 -12.19
N ALA A 137 -15.35 -2.41 -13.01
CA ALA A 137 -16.70 -2.09 -12.57
C ALA A 137 -17.48 -3.39 -12.32
N LYS A 138 -18.11 -3.49 -11.12
CA LYS A 138 -19.07 -4.57 -10.91
C LYS A 138 -20.19 -4.43 -11.95
N PRO A 139 -20.61 -5.53 -12.62
CA PRO A 139 -21.77 -5.46 -13.51
C PRO A 139 -22.94 -4.89 -12.71
N ALA A 140 -23.62 -3.90 -13.27
CA ALA A 140 -24.83 -3.35 -12.68
C ALA A 140 -25.76 -4.54 -12.37
N ARG A 141 -26.19 -4.69 -11.11
CA ARG A 141 -27.23 -5.68 -10.79
C ARG A 141 -28.40 -5.38 -11.70
N ARG A 142 -28.67 -6.28 -12.65
CA ARG A 142 -29.90 -6.23 -13.46
C ARG A 142 -31.05 -6.18 -12.46
N ARG A 143 -31.75 -5.04 -12.39
CA ARG A 143 -33.03 -4.98 -11.72
C ARG A 143 -33.88 -6.03 -12.43
N SER A 144 -34.22 -7.09 -11.74
CA SER A 144 -35.25 -8.03 -12.22
C SER A 144 -36.48 -7.21 -12.57
N PRO A 145 -37.08 -7.40 -13.75
CA PRO A 145 -38.34 -6.71 -14.05
C PRO A 145 -39.34 -7.11 -12.95
N ALA A 146 -39.97 -6.09 -12.36
CA ALA A 146 -41.00 -6.29 -11.35
C ALA A 146 -42.02 -7.30 -11.89
N ALA A 147 -42.27 -8.36 -11.12
CA ALA A 147 -43.26 -9.38 -11.43
C ALA A 147 -44.58 -8.69 -11.78
N ALA A 148 -45.07 -8.95 -12.97
CA ALA A 148 -46.37 -8.41 -13.42
C ALA A 148 -47.47 -8.81 -12.43
N ALA A 149 -48.22 -7.84 -11.97
CA ALA A 149 -49.36 -8.06 -11.08
C ALA A 149 -50.34 -9.08 -11.69
N PRO A 150 -50.91 -9.98 -10.86
CA PRO A 150 -51.89 -10.95 -11.37
C PRO A 150 -53.14 -10.21 -11.83
N LYS A 151 -53.59 -10.47 -13.06
CA LYS A 151 -54.85 -10.01 -13.63
C LYS A 151 -55.99 -10.55 -12.78
N ALA A 152 -56.79 -9.65 -12.21
CA ALA A 152 -58.04 -9.98 -11.54
C ALA A 152 -58.99 -10.70 -12.50
N LYS A 153 -59.38 -11.93 -12.15
CA LYS A 153 -60.43 -12.66 -12.86
C LYS A 153 -61.77 -12.02 -12.50
N GLY A 154 -62.45 -11.53 -13.52
CA GLY A 154 -63.80 -10.99 -13.39
C GLY A 154 -64.78 -12.03 -12.89
N ALA A 155 -65.54 -11.66 -11.86
CA ALA A 155 -66.70 -12.40 -11.39
C ALA A 155 -67.87 -12.22 -12.40
N SER A 156 -68.25 -13.31 -13.04
CA SER A 156 -69.47 -13.41 -13.83
C SER A 156 -70.65 -13.55 -12.87
N ALA A 157 -71.57 -12.59 -12.87
CA ALA A 157 -72.85 -12.68 -12.23
C ALA A 157 -73.77 -13.58 -13.05
N ALA A 158 -74.28 -14.66 -12.48
CA ALA A 158 -75.41 -15.43 -13.02
C ALA A 158 -76.66 -15.02 -12.27
N ARG A 159 -77.64 -14.52 -12.99
CA ARG A 159 -79.05 -14.34 -12.54
C ARG A 159 -79.74 -15.66 -12.53
N LYS A 160 -80.40 -16.04 -11.48
CA LYS A 160 -81.83 -16.33 -11.42
C LYS A 160 -82.27 -16.38 -9.95
#